data_2becc1f699c15928309f33dfc062a94d
#
_entry.id   2becc1f699c15928309f33dfc062a94d
#
_cell.length_a   1.000
_cell.length_b   1.000
_cell.length_c   1.000
_cell.angle_alpha   90.00
_cell.angle_beta   90.00
_cell.angle_gamma   90.00
#
_symmetry.space_group_name_H-M   'P 1'
#
loop_
_entity.id
_entity.type
_entity.pdbx_description
1 polymer ?
#
loop_
_entity_poly.entity_id
_entity_poly.type
_entity_poly.pdbx_seq_one_letter_code
_entity_poly.pdbx_strand_id
1 'polypeptide(L)'
;MSVTCPNCGLKFQCVCAAIPKLCAPFQLSLLTHDNEWQRETNTGRWLTQSLAECHAYTWSRVAANTELQARIRQPNTRSFLIYPSEESVALEHALSTLTRDESAHFIVLDATWQEARKMERKSPWLAELPRVHLSTQTLSAYRLRRNQQAGHLCTLEVGLVLLRQFQADPQADALEQFYHYSMNAFQADKSGHRWIER
;
A
#
# COMPACT_ATOMS: atom_id res chain seq x y z
N MET A 1 20.14 13.79 -23.46
CA MET A 1 19.48 12.50 -23.15
C MET A 1 18.89 12.65 -21.74
N SER A 2 17.58 12.50 -21.58
CA SER A 2 16.96 12.55 -20.25
C SER A 2 17.38 11.30 -19.46
N VAL A 3 18.01 11.51 -18.31
CA VAL A 3 18.41 10.41 -17.42
C VAL A 3 17.18 9.97 -16.65
N THR A 4 16.88 8.67 -16.69
CA THR A 4 15.80 8.09 -15.88
C THR A 4 16.05 8.33 -14.39
N CYS A 5 15.08 8.86 -13.68
CA CYS A 5 15.21 9.06 -12.24
C CYS A 5 15.34 7.70 -11.51
N PRO A 6 16.39 7.46 -10.73
CA PRO A 6 16.61 6.16 -10.10
C PRO A 6 15.55 5.83 -9.03
N ASN A 7 14.84 6.83 -8.50
CA ASN A 7 13.84 6.63 -7.46
C ASN A 7 12.41 6.43 -8.02
N CYS A 8 11.91 7.33 -8.89
CA CYS A 8 10.56 7.19 -9.44
C CYS A 8 10.51 6.45 -10.79
N GLY A 9 11.64 6.23 -11.45
CA GLY A 9 11.72 5.54 -12.74
C GLY A 9 11.29 6.38 -13.95
N LEU A 10 10.87 7.63 -13.76
CA LEU A 10 10.40 8.50 -14.84
C LEU A 10 11.56 9.20 -15.56
N LYS A 11 11.41 9.36 -16.88
CA LYS A 11 12.43 9.95 -17.78
C LYS A 11 12.20 11.43 -18.05
N PHE A 12 10.94 11.81 -18.24
CA PHE A 12 10.59 13.15 -18.69
C PHE A 12 10.21 14.08 -17.53
N GLN A 13 9.78 13.53 -16.40
CA GLN A 13 9.34 14.32 -15.26
C GLN A 13 9.54 13.55 -13.95
N CYS A 14 10.44 14.03 -13.11
CA CYS A 14 10.63 13.46 -11.78
C CYS A 14 9.53 13.96 -10.82
N VAL A 15 8.89 13.01 -10.09
CA VAL A 15 7.84 13.30 -9.11
C VAL A 15 8.33 13.23 -7.66
N CYS A 16 9.59 12.89 -7.43
CA CYS A 16 10.12 12.62 -6.10
C CYS A 16 10.02 13.81 -5.13
N ALA A 17 10.21 15.03 -5.65
CA ALA A 17 10.11 16.25 -4.83
C ALA A 17 8.68 16.54 -4.36
N ALA A 18 7.68 15.98 -5.01
CA ALA A 18 6.27 16.16 -4.67
C ALA A 18 5.76 15.08 -3.69
N ILE A 19 6.55 14.05 -3.35
CA ILE A 19 6.14 13.01 -2.40
C ILE A 19 5.91 13.64 -1.03
N PRO A 20 4.68 13.62 -0.49
CA PRO A 20 4.39 14.20 0.80
C PRO A 20 5.07 13.39 1.93
N LYS A 21 5.40 14.05 3.04
CA LYS A 21 5.92 13.41 4.25
C LYS A 21 4.85 13.49 5.33
N LEU A 22 4.26 12.37 5.63
CA LEU A 22 3.05 12.26 6.45
C LEU A 22 3.28 11.28 7.60
N CYS A 23 2.60 11.53 8.73
CA CYS A 23 2.49 10.59 9.84
C CYS A 23 1.10 9.96 9.82
N ALA A 24 1.01 8.66 10.09
CA ALA A 24 -0.25 7.93 10.21
C ALA A 24 -0.51 7.52 11.66
N PRO A 25 -1.77 7.50 12.12
CA PRO A 25 -2.13 7.01 13.45
C PRO A 25 -2.16 5.47 13.55
N PHE A 26 -1.51 4.78 12.62
CA PHE A 26 -1.40 3.32 12.54
C PHE A 26 -0.04 2.95 11.96
N GLN A 27 0.38 1.70 12.15
CA GLN A 27 1.55 1.13 11.48
C GLN A 27 1.11 0.38 10.21
N LEU A 28 1.95 0.42 9.17
CA LEU A 28 1.68 -0.26 7.91
C LEU A 28 2.91 -1.06 7.46
N SER A 29 2.72 -2.33 7.17
CA SER A 29 3.75 -3.20 6.62
C SER A 29 3.33 -3.72 5.25
N LEU A 30 4.14 -3.48 4.26
CA LEU A 30 3.98 -4.04 2.93
C LEU A 30 4.82 -5.32 2.83
N LEU A 31 4.17 -6.48 2.78
CA LEU A 31 4.84 -7.72 2.44
C LEU A 31 4.92 -7.80 0.92
N THR A 32 6.10 -7.47 0.38
CA THR A 32 6.31 -7.18 -1.04
C THR A 32 6.85 -8.42 -1.76
N HIS A 33 6.19 -8.84 -2.83
CA HIS A 33 6.69 -9.90 -3.71
C HIS A 33 7.92 -9.42 -4.48
N ASP A 34 8.93 -10.30 -4.68
CA ASP A 34 10.21 -9.93 -5.33
C ASP A 34 10.03 -9.20 -6.66
N ASN A 35 9.05 -9.61 -7.46
CA ASN A 35 8.76 -8.96 -8.75
C ASN A 35 8.33 -7.49 -8.60
N GLU A 36 7.71 -7.10 -7.47
CA GLU A 36 7.21 -5.73 -7.29
C GLU A 36 8.33 -4.71 -7.12
N TRP A 37 9.49 -5.10 -6.59
CA TRP A 37 10.63 -4.20 -6.44
C TRP A 37 11.10 -3.59 -7.77
N GLN A 38 10.95 -4.32 -8.86
CA GLN A 38 11.39 -3.90 -10.20
C GLN A 38 10.25 -3.33 -11.06
N ARG A 39 8.99 -3.41 -10.60
CA ARG A 39 7.85 -2.91 -11.37
C ARG A 39 7.76 -1.40 -11.32
N GLU A 40 7.82 -0.76 -12.47
CA GLU A 40 7.59 0.69 -12.60
C GLU A 40 6.21 1.10 -12.06
N THR A 41 5.23 0.20 -12.15
CA THR A 41 3.85 0.41 -11.71
C THR A 41 3.62 0.14 -10.23
N ASN A 42 4.66 -0.19 -9.44
CA ASN A 42 4.53 -0.41 -8.00
C ASN A 42 4.23 0.92 -7.27
N THR A 43 3.05 1.02 -6.69
CA THR A 43 2.63 2.18 -5.88
C THR A 43 3.00 2.07 -4.41
N GLY A 44 3.37 0.88 -3.95
CA GLY A 44 3.85 0.63 -2.58
C GLY A 44 5.11 1.43 -2.27
N ARG A 45 6.02 1.62 -3.25
CA ARG A 45 7.22 2.45 -3.11
C ARG A 45 6.91 3.90 -2.73
N TRP A 46 5.83 4.45 -3.26
CA TRP A 46 5.42 5.81 -2.94
C TRP A 46 4.79 5.89 -1.56
N LEU A 47 4.03 4.87 -1.19
CA LEU A 47 3.42 4.80 0.12
C LEU A 47 4.48 4.71 1.23
N THR A 48 5.53 3.90 1.05
CA THR A 48 6.65 3.82 2.00
C THR A 48 7.47 5.10 2.08
N GLN A 49 7.50 5.90 1.01
CA GLN A 49 8.17 7.19 1.00
C GLN A 49 7.29 8.32 1.57
N SER A 50 5.98 8.15 1.56
CA SER A 50 5.03 9.15 2.05
C SER A 50 4.71 9.01 3.52
N LEU A 51 4.52 7.78 4.03
CA LEU A 51 4.13 7.50 5.41
C LEU A 51 5.34 7.05 6.23
N ALA A 52 5.64 7.77 7.33
CA ALA A 52 6.78 7.45 8.21
C ALA A 52 6.66 6.05 8.83
N GLU A 53 5.43 5.62 9.15
CA GLU A 53 5.14 4.32 9.79
C GLU A 53 4.93 3.19 8.77
N CYS A 54 5.13 3.44 7.46
CA CYS A 54 5.02 2.43 6.41
C CYS A 54 6.37 1.83 6.05
N HIS A 55 6.52 0.51 6.21
CA HIS A 55 7.73 -0.22 5.90
C HIS A 55 7.46 -1.38 4.95
N ALA A 56 8.39 -1.66 4.04
CA ALA A 56 8.28 -2.76 3.10
C ALA A 56 9.26 -3.89 3.47
N TYR A 57 8.78 -5.12 3.38
CA TYR A 57 9.51 -6.35 3.72
C TYR A 57 9.42 -7.33 2.55
N THR A 58 10.53 -7.86 2.13
CA THR A 58 10.55 -8.84 1.05
C THR A 58 9.88 -10.14 1.49
N TRP A 59 8.94 -10.61 0.70
CA TRP A 59 8.33 -11.91 0.89
C TRP A 59 9.28 -13.03 0.48
N SER A 60 9.33 -14.07 1.29
CA SER A 60 10.02 -15.32 0.95
C SER A 60 9.08 -16.51 1.14
N ARG A 61 9.14 -17.44 0.20
CA ARG A 61 8.38 -18.70 0.26
C ARG A 61 8.88 -19.65 1.34
N VAL A 62 10.16 -19.56 1.70
CA VAL A 62 10.83 -20.55 2.55
C VAL A 62 10.91 -20.12 4.02
N ALA A 63 10.88 -18.82 4.29
CA ALA A 63 10.98 -18.30 5.64
C ALA A 63 10.18 -17.00 5.78
N ALA A 64 9.54 -16.79 6.92
CA ALA A 64 8.93 -15.51 7.25
C ALA A 64 10.03 -14.45 7.47
N ASN A 65 9.73 -13.21 7.08
CA ASN A 65 10.64 -12.10 7.35
C ASN A 65 10.70 -11.83 8.86
N THR A 66 11.89 -11.91 9.44
CA THR A 66 12.09 -11.83 10.91
C THR A 66 11.75 -10.46 11.47
N GLU A 67 12.02 -9.38 10.72
CA GLU A 67 11.70 -8.01 11.15
C GLU A 67 10.18 -7.78 11.16
N LEU A 68 9.47 -8.25 10.13
CA LEU A 68 8.01 -8.20 10.09
C LEU A 68 7.40 -9.03 11.24
N GLN A 69 7.94 -10.23 11.49
CA GLN A 69 7.50 -11.07 12.61
C GLN A 69 7.71 -10.38 13.97
N ALA A 70 8.81 -9.66 14.14
CA ALA A 70 9.06 -8.89 15.35
C ALA A 70 8.05 -7.74 15.50
N ARG A 71 7.70 -7.05 14.41
CA ARG A 71 6.65 -6.01 14.43
C ARG A 71 5.27 -6.56 14.78
N ILE A 72 4.88 -7.69 14.20
CA ILE A 72 3.60 -8.35 14.49
C ILE A 72 3.46 -8.68 15.98
N ARG A 73 4.58 -9.01 16.65
CA ARG A 73 4.60 -9.38 18.06
C ARG A 73 4.90 -8.24 19.02
N GLN A 74 4.92 -7.00 18.55
CA GLN A 74 5.13 -5.84 19.41
C GLN A 74 4.04 -5.77 20.49
N PRO A 75 4.38 -5.50 21.74
CA PRO A 75 3.39 -5.30 22.80
C PRO A 75 2.52 -4.09 22.47
N ASN A 76 1.28 -4.12 22.90
CA ASN A 76 0.27 -3.06 22.66
C ASN A 76 0.04 -2.73 21.17
N THR A 77 0.33 -3.70 20.30
CA THR A 77 0.09 -3.59 18.85
C THR A 77 -0.75 -4.75 18.39
N ARG A 78 -1.87 -4.46 17.76
CA ARG A 78 -2.74 -5.47 17.17
C ARG A 78 -2.60 -5.49 15.66
N SER A 79 -2.11 -6.60 15.15
CA SER A 79 -1.81 -6.78 13.73
C SER A 79 -3.00 -7.39 12.98
N PHE A 80 -3.31 -6.84 11.81
CA PHE A 80 -4.37 -7.29 10.91
C PHE A 80 -3.82 -7.51 9.51
N LEU A 81 -4.26 -8.58 8.85
CA LEU A 81 -3.99 -8.79 7.43
C LEU A 81 -5.12 -8.16 6.59
N ILE A 82 -4.79 -7.16 5.77
CA ILE A 82 -5.75 -6.63 4.78
C ILE A 82 -5.81 -7.61 3.61
N TYR A 83 -6.83 -8.46 3.65
CA TYR A 83 -7.04 -9.46 2.60
C TYR A 83 -8.51 -9.89 2.58
N PRO A 84 -9.26 -9.61 1.49
CA PRO A 84 -10.66 -10.01 1.39
C PRO A 84 -10.78 -11.53 1.28
N SER A 85 -11.55 -12.13 2.18
CA SER A 85 -11.87 -13.56 2.22
C SER A 85 -13.22 -13.74 2.90
N GLU A 86 -13.76 -14.95 2.86
CA GLU A 86 -15.03 -15.29 3.56
C GLU A 86 -14.92 -15.08 5.08
N GLU A 87 -13.72 -15.21 5.65
CA GLU A 87 -13.45 -15.04 7.08
C GLU A 87 -13.09 -13.59 7.46
N SER A 88 -12.94 -12.69 6.47
CA SER A 88 -12.56 -11.31 6.76
C SER A 88 -13.72 -10.50 7.33
N VAL A 89 -13.44 -9.67 8.32
CA VAL A 89 -14.39 -8.73 8.90
C VAL A 89 -14.18 -7.32 8.33
N ALA A 90 -15.19 -6.47 8.43
CA ALA A 90 -15.05 -5.08 8.04
C ALA A 90 -14.00 -4.37 8.92
N LEU A 91 -13.21 -3.49 8.32
CA LEU A 91 -12.15 -2.74 9.03
C LEU A 91 -12.71 -2.00 10.26
N GLU A 92 -13.86 -1.35 10.12
CA GLU A 92 -14.53 -0.61 11.20
C GLU A 92 -14.82 -1.51 12.41
N HIS A 93 -15.29 -2.73 12.12
CA HIS A 93 -15.55 -3.72 13.18
C HIS A 93 -14.24 -4.14 13.86
N ALA A 94 -13.19 -4.42 13.09
CA ALA A 94 -11.89 -4.78 13.66
C ALA A 94 -11.34 -3.66 14.56
N LEU A 95 -11.42 -2.41 14.13
CA LEU A 95 -10.97 -1.25 14.92
C LEU A 95 -11.76 -1.06 16.20
N SER A 96 -13.06 -1.35 16.20
CA SER A 96 -13.89 -1.24 17.41
C SER A 96 -13.51 -2.24 18.51
N THR A 97 -12.71 -3.27 18.18
CA THR A 97 -12.20 -4.26 19.14
C THR A 97 -10.88 -3.88 19.81
N LEU A 98 -10.24 -2.78 19.33
CA LEU A 98 -9.01 -2.29 19.93
C LEU A 98 -9.27 -1.69 21.32
N THR A 99 -8.38 -1.97 22.26
CA THR A 99 -8.37 -1.28 23.54
C THR A 99 -7.69 0.10 23.41
N ARG A 100 -7.83 0.93 24.45
CA ARG A 100 -7.23 2.29 24.43
C ARG A 100 -5.71 2.29 24.34
N ASP A 101 -5.08 1.22 24.80
CA ASP A 101 -3.62 1.10 24.87
C ASP A 101 -3.06 0.37 23.64
N GLU A 102 -3.90 -0.14 22.74
CA GLU A 102 -3.49 -0.82 21.52
C GLU A 102 -3.41 0.12 20.32
N SER A 103 -2.34 -0.02 19.56
CA SER A 103 -2.18 0.59 18.23
C SER A 103 -2.49 -0.41 17.12
N ALA A 104 -3.10 0.04 16.04
CA ALA A 104 -3.35 -0.79 14.87
C ALA A 104 -2.09 -0.94 14.01
N HIS A 105 -1.82 -2.17 13.56
CA HIS A 105 -0.80 -2.48 12.59
C HIS A 105 -1.42 -3.28 11.44
N PHE A 106 -1.28 -2.80 10.22
CA PHE A 106 -1.82 -3.45 9.03
C PHE A 106 -0.73 -4.07 8.19
N ILE A 107 -0.97 -5.29 7.72
CA ILE A 107 -0.13 -5.99 6.76
C ILE A 107 -0.87 -6.03 5.42
N VAL A 108 -0.21 -5.57 4.36
CA VAL A 108 -0.71 -5.58 2.98
C VAL A 108 0.19 -6.46 2.13
N LEU A 109 -0.39 -7.32 1.32
CA LEU A 109 0.35 -8.11 0.34
C LEU A 109 0.59 -7.23 -0.91
N ASP A 110 1.78 -6.64 -1.00
CA ASP A 110 2.16 -5.78 -2.12
C ASP A 110 2.62 -6.64 -3.31
N ALA A 111 1.66 -6.96 -4.18
CA ALA A 111 1.81 -7.91 -5.27
C ALA A 111 0.65 -7.76 -6.28
N THR A 112 0.70 -8.48 -7.38
CA THR A 112 -0.52 -8.74 -8.17
C THR A 112 -1.45 -9.68 -7.40
N TRP A 113 -2.74 -9.68 -7.72
CA TRP A 113 -3.71 -10.56 -7.07
C TRP A 113 -3.36 -12.06 -7.18
N GLN A 114 -2.77 -12.49 -8.29
CA GLN A 114 -2.30 -13.88 -8.45
C GLN A 114 -1.12 -14.18 -7.53
N GLU A 115 -0.18 -13.24 -7.42
CA GLU A 115 0.96 -13.34 -6.52
C GLU A 115 0.52 -13.27 -5.06
N ALA A 116 -0.39 -12.36 -4.70
CA ALA A 116 -0.93 -12.23 -3.35
C ALA A 116 -1.62 -13.52 -2.88
N ARG A 117 -2.41 -14.17 -3.73
CA ARG A 117 -3.00 -15.50 -3.44
C ARG A 117 -1.93 -16.57 -3.22
N LYS A 118 -0.82 -16.51 -3.98
CA LYS A 118 0.30 -17.44 -3.80
C LYS A 118 1.03 -17.15 -2.48
N MET A 119 1.26 -15.88 -2.17
CA MET A 119 1.91 -15.43 -0.93
C MET A 119 1.11 -15.88 0.28
N GLU A 120 -0.19 -15.60 0.29
CA GLU A 120 -1.12 -16.00 1.36
C GLU A 120 -1.08 -17.52 1.59
N ARG A 121 -1.29 -18.32 0.54
CA ARG A 121 -1.29 -19.78 0.62
C ARG A 121 0.05 -20.39 1.04
N LYS A 122 1.17 -19.70 0.75
CA LYS A 122 2.53 -20.17 1.05
C LYS A 122 3.12 -19.61 2.33
N SER A 123 2.34 -18.83 3.06
CA SER A 123 2.73 -18.19 4.32
C SER A 123 1.74 -18.57 5.43
N PRO A 124 1.79 -19.82 5.98
CA PRO A 124 0.82 -20.27 6.99
C PRO A 124 0.69 -19.34 8.19
N TRP A 125 1.76 -18.63 8.57
CA TRP A 125 1.76 -17.66 9.64
C TRP A 125 0.84 -16.44 9.39
N LEU A 126 0.48 -16.12 8.13
CA LEU A 126 -0.52 -15.12 7.82
C LEU A 126 -1.93 -15.53 8.21
N ALA A 127 -2.20 -16.85 8.30
CA ALA A 127 -3.49 -17.36 8.73
C ALA A 127 -3.75 -17.13 10.23
N GLU A 128 -2.70 -16.87 11.03
CA GLU A 128 -2.81 -16.53 12.45
C GLU A 128 -3.29 -15.09 12.68
N LEU A 129 -3.24 -14.23 11.63
CA LEU A 129 -3.65 -12.84 11.72
C LEU A 129 -5.15 -12.68 11.44
N PRO A 130 -5.87 -11.89 12.24
CA PRO A 130 -7.23 -11.48 11.91
C PRO A 130 -7.26 -10.81 10.52
N ARG A 131 -8.18 -11.25 9.67
CA ARG A 131 -8.33 -10.72 8.32
C ARG A 131 -9.34 -9.59 8.30
N VAL A 132 -9.00 -8.52 7.61
CA VAL A 132 -9.91 -7.39 7.42
C VAL A 132 -10.08 -7.09 5.93
N HIS A 133 -11.27 -6.67 5.55
CA HIS A 133 -11.54 -6.10 4.25
C HIS A 133 -11.90 -4.62 4.37
N LEU A 134 -11.55 -3.87 3.34
CA LEU A 134 -11.90 -2.46 3.23
C LEU A 134 -13.25 -2.34 2.55
N SER A 135 -14.16 -1.54 3.13
CA SER A 135 -15.45 -1.20 2.51
C SER A 135 -15.18 -0.22 1.37
N THR A 136 -15.05 -0.73 0.16
CA THR A 136 -14.78 0.10 -1.01
C THR A 136 -16.06 0.39 -1.77
N GLN A 137 -16.72 1.49 -1.47
CA GLN A 137 -17.73 2.08 -2.36
C GLN A 137 -17.09 2.91 -3.48
N THR A 138 -15.80 3.19 -3.38
CA THR A 138 -15.04 4.02 -4.31
C THR A 138 -14.39 3.15 -5.39
N LEU A 139 -14.65 3.47 -6.65
CA LEU A 139 -13.93 2.85 -7.76
C LEU A 139 -12.46 3.25 -7.70
N SER A 140 -11.55 2.29 -7.87
CA SER A 140 -10.13 2.56 -7.96
C SER A 140 -9.82 3.53 -9.11
N ALA A 141 -9.06 4.57 -8.82
CA ALA A 141 -8.53 5.51 -9.82
C ALA A 141 -7.28 4.97 -10.53
N TYR A 142 -6.79 3.78 -10.13
CA TYR A 142 -5.58 3.18 -10.67
C TYR A 142 -5.74 2.70 -12.11
N ARG A 143 -5.00 3.29 -13.04
CA ARG A 143 -5.10 3.03 -14.49
C ARG A 143 -3.86 2.37 -15.09
N LEU A 144 -2.86 2.05 -14.28
CA LEU A 144 -1.56 1.58 -14.79
C LEU A 144 -1.49 0.08 -15.07
N ARG A 145 -2.37 -0.72 -14.48
CA ARG A 145 -2.43 -2.17 -14.73
C ARG A 145 -3.66 -2.53 -15.54
N ARG A 146 -3.46 -3.38 -16.55
CA ARG A 146 -4.57 -3.97 -17.31
C ARG A 146 -5.31 -4.99 -16.43
N ASN A 147 -6.63 -5.14 -16.62
CA ASN A 147 -7.48 -6.12 -15.92
C ASN A 147 -7.69 -5.85 -14.42
N GLN A 148 -7.75 -4.59 -13.99
CA GLN A 148 -8.19 -4.26 -12.64
C GLN A 148 -9.71 -4.45 -12.58
N GLN A 149 -10.16 -5.32 -11.68
CA GLN A 149 -11.60 -5.53 -11.41
C GLN A 149 -12.12 -4.44 -10.46
N ALA A 150 -13.41 -4.15 -10.53
CA ALA A 150 -14.05 -3.25 -9.58
C ALA A 150 -13.80 -3.74 -8.12
N GLY A 151 -13.42 -2.83 -7.24
CA GLY A 151 -13.10 -3.16 -5.84
C GLY A 151 -11.63 -3.56 -5.58
N HIS A 152 -10.81 -3.70 -6.63
CA HIS A 152 -9.39 -3.97 -6.46
C HIS A 152 -8.60 -2.66 -6.33
N LEU A 153 -8.16 -2.34 -5.14
CA LEU A 153 -7.31 -1.18 -4.86
C LEU A 153 -5.84 -1.48 -5.17
N CYS A 154 -5.09 -0.47 -5.61
CA CYS A 154 -3.63 -0.55 -5.58
C CYS A 154 -3.11 -0.28 -4.15
N THR A 155 -1.84 -0.60 -3.90
CA THR A 155 -1.26 -0.49 -2.56
C THR A 155 -1.34 0.92 -1.98
N LEU A 156 -1.16 1.96 -2.81
CA LEU A 156 -1.30 3.34 -2.35
C LEU A 156 -2.75 3.68 -1.97
N GLU A 157 -3.73 3.20 -2.75
CA GLU A 157 -5.15 3.42 -2.45
C GLU A 157 -5.57 2.73 -1.14
N VAL A 158 -4.95 1.60 -0.78
CA VAL A 158 -5.13 0.99 0.55
C VAL A 158 -4.72 1.99 1.64
N GLY A 159 -3.57 2.64 1.49
CA GLY A 159 -3.12 3.68 2.42
C GLY A 159 -4.08 4.86 2.54
N LEU A 160 -4.66 5.31 1.41
CA LEU A 160 -5.68 6.37 1.39
C LEU A 160 -6.93 5.97 2.18
N VAL A 161 -7.45 4.76 1.94
CA VAL A 161 -8.63 4.26 2.66
C VAL A 161 -8.36 4.18 4.15
N LEU A 162 -7.19 3.68 4.56
CA LEU A 162 -6.80 3.62 5.97
C LEU A 162 -6.74 5.03 6.60
N LEU A 163 -6.10 6.00 5.94
CA LEU A 163 -6.03 7.38 6.45
C LEU A 163 -7.43 7.98 6.65
N ARG A 164 -8.34 7.80 5.69
CA ARG A 164 -9.74 8.25 5.80
C ARG A 164 -10.46 7.55 6.97
N GLN A 165 -10.28 6.25 7.13
CA GLN A 165 -10.89 5.48 8.21
C GLN A 165 -10.46 5.95 9.60
N PHE A 166 -9.22 6.40 9.73
CA PHE A 166 -8.69 7.00 10.96
C PHE A 166 -8.95 8.52 11.08
N GLN A 167 -9.79 9.09 10.21
CA GLN A 167 -10.10 10.53 10.19
C GLN A 167 -8.85 11.42 10.05
N ALA A 168 -7.82 10.90 9.38
CA ALA A 168 -6.60 11.64 9.06
C ALA A 168 -6.75 12.33 7.69
N ASP A 169 -7.81 13.13 7.52
CA ASP A 169 -8.21 13.71 6.25
C ASP A 169 -7.14 14.62 5.62
N PRO A 170 -6.43 15.48 6.35
CA PRO A 170 -5.37 16.29 5.75
C PRO A 170 -4.25 15.44 5.15
N GLN A 171 -3.89 14.32 5.79
CA GLN A 171 -2.89 13.38 5.27
C GLN A 171 -3.43 12.62 4.06
N ALA A 172 -4.70 12.20 4.11
CA ALA A 172 -5.35 11.54 2.99
C ALA A 172 -5.43 12.47 1.76
N ASP A 173 -5.82 13.74 1.94
CA ASP A 173 -5.88 14.73 0.87
C ASP A 173 -4.52 14.96 0.22
N ALA A 174 -3.47 15.13 1.02
CA ALA A 174 -2.11 15.32 0.51
C ALA A 174 -1.60 14.09 -0.26
N LEU A 175 -1.89 12.89 0.23
CA LEU A 175 -1.51 11.64 -0.44
C LEU A 175 -2.30 11.45 -1.74
N GLU A 176 -3.59 11.77 -1.75
CA GLU A 176 -4.46 11.69 -2.92
C GLU A 176 -4.05 12.66 -4.02
N GLN A 177 -3.73 13.91 -3.68
CA GLN A 177 -3.21 14.89 -4.61
C GLN A 177 -1.90 14.40 -5.26
N PHE A 178 -0.96 13.90 -4.44
CA PHE A 178 0.26 13.31 -4.96
C PHE A 178 -0.02 12.11 -5.86
N TYR A 179 -0.96 11.24 -5.47
CA TYR A 179 -1.34 10.09 -6.27
C TYR A 179 -1.83 10.49 -7.67
N HIS A 180 -2.76 11.43 -7.76
CA HIS A 180 -3.25 11.91 -9.05
C HIS A 180 -2.14 12.56 -9.89
N TYR A 181 -1.30 13.39 -9.28
CA TYR A 181 -0.15 13.99 -9.94
C TYR A 181 0.80 12.93 -10.48
N SER A 182 1.19 11.97 -9.66
CA SER A 182 2.13 10.92 -10.04
C SER A 182 1.58 10.02 -11.14
N MET A 183 0.27 9.71 -11.14
CA MET A 183 -0.40 8.92 -12.17
C MET A 183 -0.41 9.65 -13.53
N ASN A 184 -0.71 10.93 -13.52
CA ASN A 184 -0.70 11.74 -14.75
C ASN A 184 0.72 11.87 -15.31
N ALA A 185 1.72 12.12 -14.46
CA ALA A 185 3.12 12.18 -14.85
C ALA A 185 3.60 10.84 -15.43
N PHE A 186 3.21 9.71 -14.83
CA PHE A 186 3.57 8.39 -15.32
C PHE A 186 2.94 8.08 -16.69
N GLN A 187 1.67 8.44 -16.90
CA GLN A 187 1.02 8.25 -18.20
C GLN A 187 1.66 9.10 -19.30
N ALA A 188 1.99 10.37 -18.99
CA ALA A 188 2.70 11.25 -19.91
C ALA A 188 4.10 10.72 -20.25
N ASP A 189 4.83 10.23 -19.25
CA ASP A 189 6.15 9.63 -19.42
C ASP A 189 6.12 8.43 -20.36
N LYS A 190 5.14 7.54 -20.21
CA LYS A 190 4.89 6.43 -21.15
C LYS A 190 4.61 6.88 -22.57
N SER A 191 4.00 8.04 -22.72
CA SER A 191 3.70 8.65 -24.02
C SER A 191 4.86 9.51 -24.56
N GLY A 192 5.99 9.54 -23.85
CA GLY A 192 7.22 10.20 -24.30
C GLY A 192 7.30 11.71 -24.04
N HIS A 193 6.49 12.26 -23.13
CA HIS A 193 6.46 13.69 -22.83
C HIS A 193 6.27 13.98 -21.33
N ARG A 194 6.44 15.25 -20.95
CA ARG A 194 6.10 15.74 -19.60
C ARG A 194 4.58 15.95 -19.48
N TRP A 195 4.03 15.67 -18.31
CA TRP A 195 2.68 16.11 -17.98
C TRP A 195 2.67 17.61 -17.66
N ILE A 196 1.70 18.32 -18.20
CA ILE A 196 1.47 19.75 -17.97
C ILE A 196 0.04 19.87 -17.45
N GLU A 197 -0.09 20.42 -16.26
CA GLU A 197 -1.39 20.75 -15.69
C GLU A 197 -2.05 21.82 -16.56
N ARG A 198 -3.28 21.56 -17.00
CA ARG A 198 -4.06 22.49 -17.84
C ARG A 198 -5.09 23.21 -17.01
#